data_1f670991344c0f51e401ab16153a0794
#
_entry.id   1f670991344c0f51e401ab16153a0794
#
_cell.length_a   1.000
_cell.length_b   1.000
_cell.length_c   1.000
_cell.angle_alpha   90.00
_cell.angle_beta   90.00
_cell.angle_gamma   90.00
#
_symmetry.space_group_name_H-M   'P 1'
#
loop_
_entity.id
_entity.type
_entity.pdbx_description
1 polymer ?
#
loop_
_entity_poly.entity_id
_entity_poly.type
_entity_poly.pdbx_seq_one_letter_code
_entity_poly.pdbx_strand_id
1 'polypeptide(L)'
;MKAKRSKKVRSSKNFKLERKALVLHGTAPLPKRGHRKKFLGTRPLKCLQVTRASEDEMLWKDREGSSNVEDRRGEGGGFGGGGPRFPLPRGKMGLAVLAVVLVAGYYGIDLTPLLGLDSPMAPTQTSSSYQPSAQEQELAKFSSVALRTTEETWDRIFAQSGKRYIPPKMVLYSGSTRTACGYGQAAMGPFYCPSDHKLYVDLSFYKDMQRKLGGGGDFALGYVLAHEVGHHVQTLLGISSQVQKLQSQVSPKEANRLSVKLELQADCLAGVWGHDMQRQGILEKGDLQEALRTATAIGDDRLQREAQGRVVPDSFTHGTSEQRYYWFKTGFDTGNPEMCNTFKDGAGPQ
;
A
#
# COMPACT_ATOMS: atom_id res chain seq x y z
N MET A 1 17.42 58.61 -9.64
CA MET A 1 16.12 57.92 -9.37
C MET A 1 15.83 56.99 -10.55
N LYS A 2 16.07 55.67 -10.39
CA LYS A 2 15.71 54.65 -11.38
C LYS A 2 14.73 53.66 -10.70
N ALA A 3 13.47 53.70 -11.12
CA ALA A 3 12.41 52.84 -10.64
C ALA A 3 12.64 51.38 -11.08
N LYS A 4 12.76 50.43 -10.12
CA LYS A 4 12.75 49.01 -10.35
C LYS A 4 11.34 48.56 -10.65
N ARG A 5 11.04 48.18 -11.89
CA ARG A 5 9.81 47.46 -12.27
C ARG A 5 9.85 46.03 -11.73
N SER A 6 9.03 45.76 -10.74
CA SER A 6 8.71 44.40 -10.27
C SER A 6 7.98 43.65 -11.39
N LYS A 7 8.59 42.57 -11.88
CA LYS A 7 7.92 41.59 -12.75
C LYS A 7 7.00 40.73 -11.90
N LYS A 8 5.71 41.00 -11.97
CA LYS A 8 4.63 40.16 -11.44
C LYS A 8 4.64 38.84 -12.21
N VAL A 9 5.18 37.79 -11.58
CA VAL A 9 5.12 36.43 -12.12
C VAL A 9 3.64 36.01 -12.12
N ARG A 10 3.05 35.85 -13.32
CA ARG A 10 1.71 35.29 -13.48
C ARG A 10 1.75 33.82 -13.10
N SER A 11 1.35 33.53 -11.87
CA SER A 11 0.96 32.20 -11.43
C SER A 11 -0.48 31.98 -11.86
N SER A 12 -0.70 31.26 -12.91
CA SER A 12 -1.85 30.36 -13.12
C SER A 12 -1.74 29.70 -14.50
N LYS A 13 -0.96 28.65 -14.58
CA LYS A 13 -1.25 27.65 -15.60
C LYS A 13 -2.17 26.64 -14.91
N ASN A 14 -3.47 26.77 -15.13
CA ASN A 14 -4.45 25.73 -14.85
C ASN A 14 -4.03 24.46 -15.57
N PHE A 15 -3.37 23.58 -14.86
CA PHE A 15 -2.97 22.28 -15.35
C PHE A 15 -4.21 21.37 -15.28
N LYS A 16 -4.95 21.28 -16.37
CA LYS A 16 -5.91 20.21 -16.58
C LYS A 16 -5.11 18.92 -16.79
N LEU A 17 -5.10 18.04 -15.78
CA LEU A 17 -4.85 16.63 -16.07
C LEU A 17 -5.92 16.20 -17.08
N GLU A 18 -5.50 15.82 -18.29
CA GLU A 18 -6.44 15.41 -19.33
C GLU A 18 -7.31 14.27 -18.80
N ARG A 19 -8.63 14.38 -19.02
CA ARG A 19 -9.67 13.45 -18.58
C ARG A 19 -9.52 12.00 -19.10
N LYS A 20 -8.44 11.67 -19.78
CA LYS A 20 -8.23 10.36 -20.41
C LYS A 20 -7.84 9.22 -19.46
N ALA A 21 -7.43 9.51 -18.22
CA ALA A 21 -6.87 8.47 -17.36
C ALA A 21 -7.92 7.65 -16.58
N LEU A 22 -9.12 8.15 -16.34
CA LEU A 22 -10.10 7.47 -15.48
C LEU A 22 -11.49 7.26 -16.10
N VAL A 23 -11.60 7.31 -17.44
CA VAL A 23 -12.88 7.03 -18.07
C VAL A 23 -13.06 5.51 -18.23
N LEU A 24 -13.62 4.90 -17.20
CA LEU A 24 -14.14 3.55 -17.19
C LEU A 24 -15.62 3.61 -17.58
N HIS A 25 -15.92 3.89 -18.86
CA HIS A 25 -17.30 3.94 -19.31
C HIS A 25 -17.90 2.53 -19.41
N GLY A 26 -18.87 2.24 -18.56
CA GLY A 26 -19.66 1.04 -18.62
C GLY A 26 -20.87 1.12 -17.69
N THR A 27 -21.95 1.81 -18.14
CA THR A 27 -23.25 1.71 -17.48
C THR A 27 -23.95 0.44 -17.96
N ALA A 28 -23.80 -0.66 -17.22
CA ALA A 28 -24.68 -1.81 -17.39
C ALA A 28 -25.88 -1.68 -16.43
N PRO A 29 -27.14 -1.84 -16.90
CA PRO A 29 -28.31 -1.74 -16.06
C PRO A 29 -28.42 -2.96 -15.13
N LEU A 30 -28.81 -2.71 -13.88
CA LEU A 30 -29.06 -3.72 -12.85
C LEU A 30 -30.10 -4.76 -13.31
N PRO A 31 -29.90 -6.06 -13.11
CA PRO A 31 -30.90 -7.07 -13.41
C PRO A 31 -32.10 -6.97 -12.48
N LYS A 32 -33.31 -6.97 -13.07
CA LYS A 32 -34.60 -6.93 -12.37
C LYS A 32 -34.75 -8.18 -11.48
N ARG A 33 -35.21 -7.98 -10.24
CA ARG A 33 -35.57 -9.03 -9.27
C ARG A 33 -36.57 -10.03 -9.87
N GLY A 34 -36.13 -11.27 -10.05
CA GLY A 34 -36.98 -12.41 -10.39
C GLY A 34 -37.67 -12.99 -9.13
N HIS A 35 -38.92 -13.41 -9.28
CA HIS A 35 -39.82 -13.93 -8.26
C HIS A 35 -39.28 -15.18 -7.54
N ARG A 36 -39.29 -15.13 -6.19
CA ARG A 36 -39.10 -16.30 -5.29
C ARG A 36 -40.17 -17.33 -5.48
N LYS A 37 -39.84 -18.53 -5.96
CA LYS A 37 -40.65 -19.74 -5.78
C LYS A 37 -40.31 -20.35 -4.41
N LYS A 38 -41.39 -20.54 -3.61
CA LYS A 38 -41.34 -21.27 -2.33
C LYS A 38 -41.11 -22.75 -2.60
N PHE A 39 -40.03 -23.32 -2.09
CA PHE A 39 -39.88 -24.77 -1.92
C PHE A 39 -39.98 -25.10 -0.43
N LEU A 40 -41.08 -25.78 -0.04
CA LEU A 40 -41.18 -26.50 1.22
C LEU A 40 -40.49 -27.85 1.07
N GLY A 41 -39.47 -28.10 1.86
CA GLY A 41 -38.83 -29.40 2.00
C GLY A 41 -38.15 -29.48 3.36
N THR A 42 -38.86 -30.08 4.34
CA THR A 42 -38.35 -30.35 5.69
C THR A 42 -37.41 -31.54 5.65
N ARG A 43 -36.10 -31.31 5.95
CA ARG A 43 -35.16 -32.35 6.37
C ARG A 43 -34.59 -31.98 7.75
N PRO A 44 -34.40 -32.96 8.67
CA PRO A 44 -33.95 -32.67 10.01
C PRO A 44 -32.47 -32.21 10.02
N LEU A 45 -32.24 -31.10 10.68
CA LEU A 45 -30.89 -30.56 10.94
C LEU A 45 -30.15 -31.52 11.89
N LYS A 46 -29.09 -32.16 11.40
CA LYS A 46 -28.01 -32.64 12.25
C LYS A 46 -27.29 -31.41 12.82
N CYS A 47 -27.31 -31.28 14.13
CA CYS A 47 -26.57 -30.26 14.87
C CYS A 47 -25.08 -30.52 14.66
N LEU A 48 -24.47 -29.85 13.67
CA LEU A 48 -23.03 -29.69 13.61
C LEU A 48 -22.66 -28.63 14.66
N GLN A 49 -21.87 -29.04 15.65
CA GLN A 49 -21.20 -28.13 16.55
C GLN A 49 -20.25 -27.30 15.69
N VAL A 50 -20.71 -26.11 15.29
CA VAL A 50 -19.85 -25.06 14.76
C VAL A 50 -19.03 -24.57 15.96
N THR A 51 -17.74 -24.92 15.99
CA THR A 51 -16.78 -24.25 16.85
C THR A 51 -16.89 -22.76 16.50
N ARG A 52 -17.26 -21.93 17.49
CA ARG A 52 -17.24 -20.47 17.37
C ARG A 52 -15.84 -20.07 16.93
N ALA A 53 -15.67 -19.70 15.66
CA ALA A 53 -14.62 -18.81 15.23
C ALA A 53 -14.84 -17.48 15.98
N SER A 54 -13.80 -16.83 16.41
CA SER A 54 -13.86 -15.52 17.05
C SER A 54 -14.63 -14.56 16.13
N GLU A 55 -15.64 -13.89 16.68
CA GLU A 55 -16.65 -13.11 15.94
C GLU A 55 -16.10 -11.81 15.28
N ASP A 56 -14.79 -11.70 15.01
CA ASP A 56 -14.13 -10.48 14.53
C ASP A 56 -13.10 -10.73 13.40
N GLU A 57 -13.17 -11.81 12.63
CA GLU A 57 -12.23 -12.10 11.55
C GLU A 57 -12.92 -12.19 10.19
N MET A 58 -12.40 -11.50 9.17
CA MET A 58 -12.80 -11.60 7.78
C MET A 58 -12.89 -13.06 7.29
N LEU A 59 -13.92 -13.43 6.53
CA LEU A 59 -14.16 -14.79 6.05
C LEU A 59 -13.25 -15.17 4.87
N TRP A 60 -11.98 -15.44 5.16
CA TRP A 60 -10.96 -15.72 4.15
C TRP A 60 -10.38 -17.15 4.18
N LYS A 61 -10.54 -17.88 5.31
CA LYS A 61 -9.77 -19.12 5.59
C LYS A 61 -10.02 -20.23 4.58
N ASP A 62 -11.22 -20.29 4.00
CA ASP A 62 -11.62 -21.30 3.00
C ASP A 62 -11.43 -20.83 1.55
N ARG A 63 -10.82 -19.66 1.34
CA ARG A 63 -10.61 -19.10 0.00
C ARG A 63 -9.26 -19.52 -0.58
N GLU A 64 -9.24 -19.63 -1.91
CA GLU A 64 -8.01 -19.88 -2.66
C GLU A 64 -7.14 -18.62 -2.70
N GLY A 65 -5.83 -18.80 -2.52
CA GLY A 65 -4.85 -17.73 -2.60
C GLY A 65 -4.42 -17.44 -4.05
N SER A 66 -3.79 -16.28 -4.26
CA SER A 66 -3.17 -15.94 -5.53
C SER A 66 -1.94 -16.80 -5.81
N SER A 67 -1.76 -17.19 -7.07
CA SER A 67 -0.51 -17.79 -7.55
C SER A 67 0.59 -16.75 -7.84
N ASN A 68 0.28 -15.45 -7.77
CA ASN A 68 1.23 -14.35 -7.99
C ASN A 68 2.02 -14.00 -6.73
N VAL A 69 2.36 -14.98 -5.89
CA VAL A 69 3.16 -14.81 -4.68
C VAL A 69 4.53 -15.43 -4.87
N GLU A 70 5.57 -14.67 -4.56
CA GLU A 70 6.97 -15.07 -4.56
C GLU A 70 7.47 -15.04 -3.12
N ASP A 71 7.72 -16.20 -2.51
CA ASP A 71 8.16 -16.30 -1.12
C ASP A 71 9.70 -16.34 -1.06
N ARG A 72 10.26 -15.23 -0.58
CA ARG A 72 11.71 -15.03 -0.36
C ARG A 72 12.07 -14.94 1.13
N ARG A 73 11.19 -15.33 2.04
CA ARG A 73 11.44 -15.20 3.49
C ARG A 73 12.64 -16.00 3.98
N GLY A 74 12.98 -17.08 3.28
CA GLY A 74 14.20 -17.87 3.56
C GLY A 74 15.48 -17.35 2.90
N GLU A 75 15.35 -16.39 1.95
CA GLU A 75 16.50 -15.81 1.24
C GLU A 75 17.13 -14.64 2.00
N GLY A 76 16.55 -14.28 3.15
CA GLY A 76 16.90 -13.12 3.96
C GLY A 76 18.35 -13.13 4.42
N GLY A 77 19.03 -12.10 3.97
CA GLY A 77 20.40 -11.77 4.13
C GLY A 77 20.96 -12.02 5.51
N GLY A 78 21.86 -12.94 5.57
CA GLY A 78 22.85 -13.00 6.62
C GLY A 78 23.74 -11.74 6.63
N PHE A 79 23.25 -10.66 7.19
CA PHE A 79 24.13 -9.64 7.81
C PHE A 79 24.48 -10.05 9.25
N GLY A 80 24.46 -11.32 9.54
CA GLY A 80 24.83 -11.90 10.83
C GLY A 80 25.89 -12.97 10.67
N GLY A 81 27.14 -12.63 10.34
CA GLY A 81 28.20 -13.64 10.27
C GLY A 81 29.57 -13.06 9.95
N GLY A 82 30.34 -12.58 10.95
CA GLY A 82 31.78 -12.81 10.98
C GLY A 82 32.69 -12.12 9.96
N GLY A 83 32.31 -11.05 9.30
CA GLY A 83 33.26 -10.16 8.61
C GLY A 83 33.98 -9.26 9.61
N PRO A 84 35.20 -8.77 9.29
CA PRO A 84 35.93 -7.86 10.18
C PRO A 84 35.05 -6.65 10.46
N ARG A 85 34.62 -6.51 11.71
CA ARG A 85 33.84 -5.37 12.19
C ARG A 85 34.76 -4.16 12.13
N PHE A 86 34.69 -3.38 11.04
CA PHE A 86 35.23 -2.03 11.11
C PHE A 86 34.41 -1.28 12.14
N PRO A 87 35.03 -0.73 13.18
CA PRO A 87 34.31 0.00 14.21
C PRO A 87 33.74 1.26 13.57
N LEU A 88 32.44 1.26 13.31
CA LEU A 88 31.74 2.49 12.96
C LEU A 88 32.02 3.51 14.08
N PRO A 89 32.45 4.72 13.75
CA PRO A 89 32.72 5.74 14.76
C PRO A 89 31.47 5.95 15.60
N ARG A 90 31.58 5.65 16.91
CA ARG A 90 30.50 5.87 17.88
C ARG A 90 30.41 7.37 18.17
N GLY A 91 29.17 7.93 18.14
CA GLY A 91 28.91 9.33 18.41
C GLY A 91 28.42 10.12 17.18
N LYS A 92 28.50 11.43 17.28
CA LYS A 92 27.99 12.37 16.25
C LYS A 92 28.52 12.12 14.84
N MET A 93 29.72 11.55 14.70
CA MET A 93 30.33 11.24 13.42
C MET A 93 29.70 10.00 12.74
N GLY A 94 29.28 8.99 13.50
CA GLY A 94 28.54 7.83 12.97
C GLY A 94 27.16 8.20 12.44
N LEU A 95 26.48 9.11 13.13
CA LEU A 95 25.22 9.68 12.67
C LEU A 95 25.37 10.49 11.39
N ALA A 96 26.47 11.25 11.23
CA ALA A 96 26.74 12.01 10.02
C ALA A 96 26.99 11.09 8.81
N VAL A 97 27.77 10.01 8.99
CA VAL A 97 28.01 9.01 7.95
C VAL A 97 26.72 8.32 7.54
N LEU A 98 25.89 7.92 8.51
CA LEU A 98 24.59 7.32 8.24
C LEU A 98 23.66 8.27 7.47
N ALA A 99 23.62 9.54 7.86
CA ALA A 99 22.82 10.55 7.16
C ALA A 99 23.30 10.75 5.70
N VAL A 100 24.63 10.75 5.46
CA VAL A 100 25.19 10.87 4.11
C VAL A 100 24.83 9.65 3.25
N VAL A 101 24.89 8.44 3.80
CA VAL A 101 24.51 7.21 3.10
C VAL A 101 23.00 7.20 2.76
N LEU A 102 22.15 7.62 3.70
CA LEU A 102 20.71 7.70 3.46
C LEU A 102 20.34 8.76 2.42
N VAL A 103 20.99 9.92 2.46
CA VAL A 103 20.79 10.99 1.46
C VAL A 103 21.30 10.56 0.09
N ALA A 104 22.47 9.93 0.01
CA ALA A 104 23.02 9.43 -1.25
C ALA A 104 22.13 8.33 -1.85
N GLY A 105 21.64 7.39 -1.02
CA GLY A 105 20.68 6.37 -1.44
C GLY A 105 19.37 6.95 -1.97
N TYR A 106 18.89 8.02 -1.36
CA TYR A 106 17.70 8.76 -1.84
C TYR A 106 17.92 9.36 -3.25
N TYR A 107 19.15 9.79 -3.57
CA TYR A 107 19.50 10.29 -4.91
C TYR A 107 20.02 9.20 -5.87
N GLY A 108 19.88 7.89 -5.48
CA GLY A 108 20.33 6.77 -6.31
C GLY A 108 21.86 6.61 -6.40
N ILE A 109 22.61 7.26 -5.53
CA ILE A 109 24.07 7.16 -5.46
C ILE A 109 24.42 6.07 -4.45
N ASP A 110 24.95 4.95 -4.93
CA ASP A 110 25.44 3.87 -4.06
C ASP A 110 26.85 4.20 -3.55
N LEU A 111 26.96 4.55 -2.26
CA LEU A 111 28.22 4.81 -1.58
C LEU A 111 28.80 3.57 -0.88
N THR A 112 28.18 2.38 -0.99
CA THR A 112 28.67 1.16 -0.37
C THR A 112 30.07 0.75 -0.84
N PRO A 113 30.46 0.93 -2.13
CA PRO A 113 31.83 0.66 -2.57
C PRO A 113 32.87 1.56 -1.91
N LEU A 114 32.53 2.83 -1.66
CA LEU A 114 33.44 3.81 -1.04
C LEU A 114 33.72 3.53 0.43
N LEU A 115 32.81 2.81 1.10
CA LEU A 115 32.94 2.40 2.51
C LEU A 115 33.61 1.03 2.67
N GLY A 116 34.12 0.43 1.61
CA GLY A 116 34.81 -0.86 1.63
C GLY A 116 33.91 -2.05 1.94
N LEU A 117 32.61 -1.94 1.67
CA LEU A 117 31.62 -3.00 1.92
C LEU A 117 31.50 -3.97 0.73
N ASP A 118 32.17 -3.71 -0.39
CA ASP A 118 32.24 -4.60 -1.54
C ASP A 118 33.45 -5.54 -1.42
N SER A 119 33.32 -6.59 -0.64
CA SER A 119 34.18 -7.78 -0.81
C SER A 119 33.35 -8.87 -1.48
N PRO A 120 33.80 -9.44 -2.63
CA PRO A 120 33.14 -10.58 -3.22
C PRO A 120 33.40 -11.81 -2.32
N MET A 121 32.54 -12.03 -1.34
CA MET A 121 32.53 -13.27 -0.59
C MET A 121 31.85 -14.34 -1.43
N ALA A 122 32.59 -15.41 -1.72
CA ALA A 122 32.03 -16.65 -2.22
C ALA A 122 30.84 -17.08 -1.37
N PRO A 123 29.74 -17.62 -1.95
CA PRO A 123 28.58 -18.02 -1.19
C PRO A 123 28.91 -19.23 -0.31
N THR A 124 29.20 -19.00 0.95
CA THR A 124 29.15 -20.04 1.95
C THR A 124 27.67 -20.32 2.20
N GLN A 125 27.16 -21.36 1.55
CA GLN A 125 25.82 -21.90 1.82
C GLN A 125 25.79 -22.48 3.24
N THR A 126 25.56 -21.66 4.23
CA THR A 126 24.94 -22.11 5.47
C THR A 126 23.44 -21.99 5.28
N SER A 127 22.84 -23.02 4.71
CA SER A 127 21.41 -23.22 4.70
C SER A 127 20.95 -23.50 6.15
N SER A 128 20.80 -22.47 6.98
CA SER A 128 19.85 -22.57 8.09
C SER A 128 18.48 -22.71 7.41
N SER A 129 17.87 -23.88 7.53
CA SER A 129 16.54 -24.12 7.00
C SER A 129 15.59 -23.13 7.69
N TYR A 130 15.23 -22.05 7.00
CA TYR A 130 14.21 -21.12 7.47
C TYR A 130 12.92 -21.92 7.69
N GLN A 131 12.46 -21.91 8.92
CA GLN A 131 11.20 -22.55 9.31
C GLN A 131 10.23 -21.44 9.73
N PRO A 132 9.26 -21.09 8.87
CA PRO A 132 8.27 -20.09 9.24
C PRO A 132 7.42 -20.59 10.41
N SER A 133 7.12 -19.72 11.37
CA SER A 133 6.18 -20.03 12.43
C SER A 133 4.77 -20.25 11.88
N ALA A 134 3.91 -20.93 12.65
CA ALA A 134 2.51 -21.13 12.26
C ALA A 134 1.80 -19.78 11.97
N GLN A 135 2.06 -18.76 12.79
CA GLN A 135 1.53 -17.41 12.58
C GLN A 135 2.01 -16.79 11.26
N GLU A 136 3.29 -16.93 10.92
CA GLU A 136 3.81 -16.41 9.64
C GLU A 136 3.23 -17.15 8.44
N GLN A 137 2.96 -18.45 8.58
CA GLN A 137 2.29 -19.22 7.54
C GLN A 137 0.84 -18.76 7.35
N GLU A 138 0.12 -18.51 8.44
CA GLU A 138 -1.24 -17.98 8.40
C GLU A 138 -1.28 -16.58 7.76
N LEU A 139 -0.38 -15.68 8.15
CA LEU A 139 -0.26 -14.34 7.54
C LEU A 139 0.13 -14.40 6.06
N ALA A 140 1.00 -15.32 5.66
CA ALA A 140 1.35 -15.53 4.25
C ALA A 140 0.14 -16.03 3.45
N LYS A 141 -0.63 -16.99 4.01
CA LYS A 141 -1.87 -17.47 3.40
C LYS A 141 -2.90 -16.34 3.29
N PHE A 142 -3.11 -15.57 4.37
CA PHE A 142 -4.00 -14.41 4.35
C PHE A 142 -3.60 -13.41 3.27
N SER A 143 -2.32 -13.02 3.21
CA SER A 143 -1.80 -12.07 2.22
C SER A 143 -2.02 -12.57 0.79
N SER A 144 -1.85 -13.88 0.55
CA SER A 144 -2.11 -14.50 -0.74
C SER A 144 -3.60 -14.45 -1.12
N VAL A 145 -4.51 -14.70 -0.17
CA VAL A 145 -5.97 -14.60 -0.38
C VAL A 145 -6.37 -13.14 -0.61
N ALA A 146 -5.84 -12.20 0.18
CA ALA A 146 -6.09 -10.78 0.00
C ALA A 146 -5.65 -10.31 -1.40
N LEU A 147 -4.46 -10.72 -1.87
CA LEU A 147 -4.02 -10.43 -3.23
C LEU A 147 -4.99 -11.00 -4.27
N ARG A 148 -5.43 -12.26 -4.12
CA ARG A 148 -6.39 -12.88 -5.02
C ARG A 148 -7.69 -12.10 -5.11
N THR A 149 -8.22 -11.65 -3.99
CA THR A 149 -9.46 -10.84 -3.99
C THR A 149 -9.28 -9.48 -4.67
N THR A 150 -8.10 -8.86 -4.57
CA THR A 150 -7.78 -7.64 -5.33
C THR A 150 -7.72 -7.92 -6.84
N GLU A 151 -7.11 -9.04 -7.24
CA GLU A 151 -7.05 -9.47 -8.64
C GLU A 151 -8.46 -9.64 -9.23
N GLU A 152 -9.35 -10.35 -8.54
CA GLU A 152 -10.73 -10.57 -8.95
C GLU A 152 -11.51 -9.24 -9.08
N THR A 153 -11.32 -8.34 -8.13
CA THR A 153 -11.96 -7.02 -8.14
C THR A 153 -11.50 -6.20 -9.35
N TRP A 154 -10.19 -6.08 -9.56
CA TRP A 154 -9.64 -5.23 -10.61
C TRP A 154 -9.79 -5.84 -12.01
N ASP A 155 -9.70 -7.16 -12.16
CA ASP A 155 -9.96 -7.83 -13.44
C ASP A 155 -11.39 -7.54 -13.91
N ARG A 156 -12.36 -7.67 -13.02
CA ARG A 156 -13.76 -7.35 -13.29
C ARG A 156 -13.96 -5.86 -13.67
N ILE A 157 -13.33 -4.93 -12.94
CA ILE A 157 -13.47 -3.49 -13.21
C ILE A 157 -12.82 -3.11 -14.54
N PHE A 158 -11.64 -3.63 -14.83
CA PHE A 158 -10.94 -3.37 -16.09
C PHE A 158 -11.70 -3.97 -17.28
N ALA A 159 -12.22 -5.20 -17.13
CA ALA A 159 -13.03 -5.85 -18.16
C ALA A 159 -14.30 -5.05 -18.50
N GLN A 160 -14.98 -4.45 -17.51
CA GLN A 160 -16.12 -3.56 -17.72
C GLN A 160 -15.78 -2.34 -18.59
N SER A 161 -14.52 -1.96 -18.63
CA SER A 161 -14.00 -0.84 -19.43
C SER A 161 -13.37 -1.28 -20.75
N GLY A 162 -13.49 -2.55 -21.11
CA GLY A 162 -12.84 -3.14 -22.28
C GLY A 162 -11.32 -3.20 -22.18
N LYS A 163 -10.76 -3.12 -20.97
CA LYS A 163 -9.31 -3.19 -20.70
C LYS A 163 -8.96 -4.52 -20.04
N ARG A 164 -7.71 -4.93 -20.19
CA ARG A 164 -7.15 -6.09 -19.48
C ARG A 164 -6.42 -5.62 -18.23
N TYR A 165 -6.72 -6.23 -17.10
CA TYR A 165 -5.91 -6.10 -15.90
C TYR A 165 -4.69 -7.01 -15.97
N ILE A 166 -3.53 -6.55 -15.53
CA ILE A 166 -2.31 -7.33 -15.38
C ILE A 166 -1.98 -7.31 -13.88
N PRO A 167 -2.16 -8.43 -13.17
CA PRO A 167 -1.95 -8.44 -11.73
C PRO A 167 -0.47 -8.23 -11.37
N PRO A 168 -0.18 -7.59 -10.23
CA PRO A 168 1.17 -7.49 -9.72
C PRO A 168 1.63 -8.82 -9.12
N LYS A 169 2.94 -9.00 -8.96
CA LYS A 169 3.48 -10.06 -8.09
C LYS A 169 3.67 -9.52 -6.68
N MET A 170 3.37 -10.33 -5.68
CA MET A 170 3.68 -10.03 -4.28
C MET A 170 4.90 -10.82 -3.83
N VAL A 171 5.91 -10.14 -3.30
CA VAL A 171 7.12 -10.72 -2.74
C VAL A 171 7.03 -10.70 -1.22
N LEU A 172 6.98 -11.86 -0.60
CA LEU A 172 7.12 -12.01 0.85
C LEU A 172 8.60 -12.11 1.19
N TYR A 173 9.08 -11.27 2.10
CA TYR A 173 10.48 -11.25 2.52
C TYR A 173 10.62 -11.09 4.04
N SER A 174 11.84 -11.24 4.58
CA SER A 174 12.15 -11.01 5.98
C SER A 174 13.33 -10.06 6.13
N GLY A 175 13.15 -9.00 6.89
CA GLY A 175 14.18 -8.01 7.22
C GLY A 175 14.48 -7.03 6.09
N SER A 176 15.08 -7.50 4.99
CA SER A 176 15.41 -6.65 3.84
C SER A 176 15.38 -7.45 2.53
N THR A 177 15.11 -6.74 1.42
CA THR A 177 15.09 -7.34 0.08
C THR A 177 15.57 -6.35 -0.98
N ARG A 178 16.12 -6.85 -2.09
CA ARG A 178 16.44 -6.04 -3.27
C ARG A 178 15.23 -5.91 -4.17
N THR A 179 15.00 -4.69 -4.68
CA THR A 179 13.92 -4.38 -5.62
C THR A 179 14.46 -3.51 -6.76
N ALA A 180 13.71 -3.37 -7.84
CA ALA A 180 14.06 -2.42 -8.90
C ALA A 180 13.95 -0.94 -8.48
N CYS A 181 13.31 -0.66 -7.34
CA CYS A 181 13.19 0.69 -6.76
C CYS A 181 14.25 0.96 -5.67
N GLY A 182 15.19 0.05 -5.44
CA GLY A 182 16.21 0.14 -4.41
C GLY A 182 16.08 -0.94 -3.32
N TYR A 183 16.58 -0.65 -2.14
CA TYR A 183 16.59 -1.58 -1.02
C TYR A 183 15.30 -1.44 -0.19
N GLY A 184 14.48 -2.49 -0.13
CA GLY A 184 13.33 -2.58 0.77
C GLY A 184 13.76 -3.07 2.15
N GLN A 185 13.23 -2.46 3.20
CA GLN A 185 13.47 -2.83 4.60
C GLN A 185 12.15 -3.01 5.33
N ALA A 186 12.09 -3.95 6.27
CA ALA A 186 10.90 -4.23 7.10
C ALA A 186 10.34 -2.97 7.79
N ALA A 187 11.23 -2.05 8.19
CA ALA A 187 10.85 -0.80 8.85
C ALA A 187 10.04 0.16 7.95
N MET A 188 10.06 -0.04 6.63
CA MET A 188 9.30 0.78 5.67
C MET A 188 7.83 0.35 5.57
N GLY A 189 7.49 -0.83 6.10
CA GLY A 189 6.18 -1.45 5.88
C GLY A 189 6.06 -2.07 4.47
N PRO A 190 4.87 -2.58 4.11
CA PRO A 190 4.54 -2.98 2.74
C PRO A 190 4.69 -1.81 1.77
N PHE A 191 5.13 -2.09 0.55
CA PHE A 191 5.24 -1.07 -0.51
C PHE A 191 5.12 -1.67 -1.90
N TYR A 192 4.67 -0.85 -2.85
CA TYR A 192 4.65 -1.17 -4.26
C TYR A 192 5.85 -0.52 -4.98
N CYS A 193 6.53 -1.28 -5.84
CA CYS A 193 7.59 -0.76 -6.70
C CYS A 193 7.08 -0.64 -8.16
N PRO A 194 6.94 0.59 -8.70
CA PRO A 194 6.44 0.77 -10.06
C PRO A 194 7.43 0.31 -11.14
N SER A 195 8.72 0.18 -10.83
CA SER A 195 9.75 -0.22 -11.80
C SER A 195 9.73 -1.71 -12.14
N ASP A 196 9.27 -2.56 -11.23
CA ASP A 196 9.15 -4.02 -11.44
C ASP A 196 7.73 -4.56 -11.30
N HIS A 197 6.76 -3.69 -10.99
CA HIS A 197 5.35 -4.01 -10.81
C HIS A 197 5.11 -5.05 -9.71
N LYS A 198 5.90 -4.98 -8.62
CA LYS A 198 5.78 -5.89 -7.49
C LYS A 198 5.37 -5.18 -6.21
N LEU A 199 4.58 -5.89 -5.40
CA LEU A 199 4.35 -5.57 -3.99
C LEU A 199 5.41 -6.27 -3.15
N TYR A 200 5.91 -5.60 -2.13
CA TYR A 200 6.89 -6.14 -1.19
C TYR A 200 6.33 -6.10 0.22
N VAL A 201 6.32 -7.24 0.91
CA VAL A 201 5.67 -7.39 2.21
C VAL A 201 6.59 -8.16 3.16
N ASP A 202 7.01 -7.51 4.24
CA ASP A 202 7.58 -8.21 5.39
C ASP A 202 6.47 -8.49 6.40
N LEU A 203 6.21 -9.76 6.69
CA LEU A 203 5.11 -10.15 7.58
C LEU A 203 5.30 -9.71 9.02
N SER A 204 6.52 -9.29 9.42
CA SER A 204 6.75 -8.69 10.74
C SER A 204 6.03 -7.36 10.91
N PHE A 205 5.74 -6.67 9.82
CA PHE A 205 4.95 -5.43 9.79
C PHE A 205 3.57 -5.61 10.45
N TYR A 206 2.94 -6.76 10.28
CA TYR A 206 1.66 -7.05 10.91
C TYR A 206 1.72 -6.95 12.45
N LYS A 207 2.78 -7.52 13.06
CA LYS A 207 3.00 -7.42 14.51
C LYS A 207 3.25 -5.97 14.95
N ASP A 208 3.95 -5.20 14.13
CA ASP A 208 4.19 -3.78 14.41
C ASP A 208 2.92 -2.95 14.28
N MET A 209 2.10 -3.25 13.28
CA MET A 209 0.79 -2.63 13.07
C MET A 209 -0.13 -2.88 14.28
N GLN A 210 -0.24 -4.13 14.75
CA GLN A 210 -1.02 -4.46 15.95
C GLN A 210 -0.55 -3.69 17.18
N ARG A 211 0.76 -3.63 17.41
CA ARG A 211 1.33 -2.97 18.60
C ARG A 211 1.24 -1.45 18.57
N LYS A 212 1.46 -0.83 17.40
CA LYS A 212 1.60 0.63 17.26
C LYS A 212 0.30 1.34 16.91
N LEU A 213 -0.59 0.68 16.17
CA LEU A 213 -1.79 1.32 15.63
C LEU A 213 -3.06 0.98 16.42
N GLY A 214 -2.95 0.13 17.45
CA GLY A 214 -4.08 -0.21 18.35
C GLY A 214 -5.25 -0.91 17.64
N GLY A 215 -4.99 -1.47 16.47
CA GLY A 215 -5.93 -2.22 15.67
C GLY A 215 -5.17 -3.16 14.75
N GLY A 216 -5.54 -4.39 14.66
CA GLY A 216 -4.74 -5.34 13.92
C GLY A 216 -5.50 -6.63 13.66
N GLY A 217 -6.71 -6.52 13.16
CA GLY A 217 -7.39 -7.65 12.58
C GLY A 217 -6.93 -7.86 11.13
N ASP A 218 -7.46 -8.89 10.52
CA ASP A 218 -7.09 -9.31 9.17
C ASP A 218 -7.44 -8.23 8.13
N PHE A 219 -8.54 -7.51 8.34
CA PHE A 219 -8.97 -6.50 7.37
C PHE A 219 -8.08 -5.24 7.37
N ALA A 220 -7.40 -4.92 8.48
CA ALA A 220 -6.39 -3.86 8.50
C ALA A 220 -5.20 -4.18 7.58
N LEU A 221 -4.69 -5.42 7.64
CA LEU A 221 -3.65 -5.88 6.71
C LEU A 221 -4.18 -5.93 5.27
N GLY A 222 -5.41 -6.42 5.07
CA GLY A 222 -6.09 -6.43 3.78
C GLY A 222 -6.18 -5.03 3.16
N TYR A 223 -6.55 -4.02 3.96
CA TYR A 223 -6.56 -2.62 3.53
C TYR A 223 -5.17 -2.14 3.06
N VAL A 224 -4.11 -2.42 3.84
CA VAL A 224 -2.76 -2.01 3.44
C VAL A 224 -2.35 -2.66 2.12
N LEU A 225 -2.58 -3.97 1.96
CA LEU A 225 -2.28 -4.67 0.71
C LEU A 225 -3.10 -4.12 -0.47
N ALA A 226 -4.38 -3.83 -0.26
CA ALA A 226 -5.24 -3.22 -1.28
C ALA A 226 -4.80 -1.79 -1.64
N HIS A 227 -4.24 -1.03 -0.70
CA HIS A 227 -3.63 0.28 -0.94
C HIS A 227 -2.42 0.15 -1.88
N GLU A 228 -1.51 -0.79 -1.62
CA GLU A 228 -0.36 -1.05 -2.49
C GLU A 228 -0.79 -1.51 -3.89
N VAL A 229 -1.86 -2.32 -3.99
CA VAL A 229 -2.48 -2.65 -5.28
C VAL A 229 -3.11 -1.41 -5.92
N GLY A 230 -3.61 -0.46 -5.15
CA GLY A 230 -4.06 0.86 -5.64
C GLY A 230 -2.94 1.59 -6.39
N HIS A 231 -1.71 1.60 -5.87
CA HIS A 231 -0.54 2.14 -6.57
C HIS A 231 -0.20 1.38 -7.85
N HIS A 232 -0.39 0.07 -7.87
CA HIS A 232 -0.26 -0.72 -9.10
C HIS A 232 -1.31 -0.32 -10.15
N VAL A 233 -2.56 -0.16 -9.76
CA VAL A 233 -3.63 0.34 -10.64
C VAL A 233 -3.29 1.72 -11.19
N GLN A 234 -2.79 2.64 -10.38
CA GLN A 234 -2.33 3.96 -10.83
C GLN A 234 -1.21 3.86 -11.86
N THR A 235 -0.30 2.89 -11.69
CA THR A 235 0.77 2.63 -12.66
C THR A 235 0.21 2.12 -13.98
N LEU A 236 -0.70 1.15 -13.96
CA LEU A 236 -1.37 0.63 -15.17
C LEU A 236 -2.18 1.70 -15.92
N LEU A 237 -2.77 2.65 -15.20
CA LEU A 237 -3.52 3.76 -15.77
C LEU A 237 -2.61 4.93 -16.20
N GLY A 238 -1.31 4.87 -15.97
CA GLY A 238 -0.34 5.92 -16.30
C GLY A 238 -0.41 7.16 -15.39
N ILE A 239 -1.15 7.08 -14.28
CA ILE A 239 -1.30 8.19 -13.32
C ILE A 239 0.03 8.44 -12.61
N SER A 240 0.70 7.38 -12.11
CA SER A 240 1.97 7.50 -11.39
C SER A 240 3.05 8.20 -12.23
N SER A 241 3.20 7.85 -13.51
CA SER A 241 4.17 8.47 -14.40
C SER A 241 3.85 9.94 -14.71
N GLN A 242 2.56 10.29 -14.84
CA GLN A 242 2.13 11.67 -15.00
C GLN A 242 2.43 12.51 -13.76
N VAL A 243 2.14 11.99 -12.57
CA VAL A 243 2.44 12.65 -11.30
C VAL A 243 3.94 12.85 -11.14
N GLN A 244 4.76 11.84 -11.38
CA GLN A 244 6.22 11.93 -11.33
C GLN A 244 6.76 13.01 -12.27
N LYS A 245 6.24 13.07 -13.50
CA LYS A 245 6.60 14.12 -14.45
C LYS A 245 6.23 15.52 -13.96
N LEU A 246 5.07 15.68 -13.31
CA LEU A 246 4.66 16.96 -12.73
C LEU A 246 5.54 17.35 -11.54
N GLN A 247 5.85 16.41 -10.66
CA GLN A 247 6.70 16.62 -9.49
C GLN A 247 8.08 17.13 -9.88
N SER A 248 8.67 16.64 -10.99
CA SER A 248 9.96 17.11 -11.48
C SER A 248 9.96 18.57 -12.00
N GLN A 249 8.79 19.20 -12.14
CA GLN A 249 8.62 20.54 -12.71
C GLN A 249 8.13 21.61 -11.71
N VAL A 250 7.86 21.22 -10.47
CA VAL A 250 7.27 22.09 -9.45
C VAL A 250 8.17 22.24 -8.22
N SER A 251 7.78 23.09 -7.28
CA SER A 251 8.50 23.24 -6.01
C SER A 251 8.34 21.96 -5.14
N PRO A 252 9.27 21.71 -4.19
CA PRO A 252 9.17 20.57 -3.27
C PRO A 252 7.84 20.52 -2.53
N LYS A 253 7.32 21.67 -2.07
CA LYS A 253 6.02 21.77 -1.42
C LYS A 253 4.87 21.32 -2.35
N GLU A 254 4.91 21.69 -3.61
CA GLU A 254 3.88 21.29 -4.58
C GLU A 254 4.05 19.82 -4.99
N ALA A 255 5.29 19.33 -5.07
CA ALA A 255 5.58 17.91 -5.27
C ALA A 255 5.01 17.05 -4.14
N ASN A 256 5.16 17.47 -2.88
CA ASN A 256 4.55 16.80 -1.73
C ASN A 256 3.01 16.76 -1.84
N ARG A 257 2.38 17.87 -2.25
CA ARG A 257 0.92 17.89 -2.47
C ARG A 257 0.46 16.92 -3.56
N LEU A 258 1.25 16.74 -4.61
CA LEU A 258 0.98 15.74 -5.64
C LEU A 258 1.14 14.33 -5.11
N SER A 259 2.14 14.08 -4.23
CA SER A 259 2.26 12.80 -3.50
C SER A 259 1.02 12.52 -2.67
N VAL A 260 0.59 13.47 -1.83
CA VAL A 260 -0.63 13.33 -1.03
C VAL A 260 -1.84 12.95 -1.89
N LYS A 261 -2.04 13.61 -3.04
CA LYS A 261 -3.15 13.26 -3.94
C LYS A 261 -3.05 11.84 -4.49
N LEU A 262 -1.84 11.35 -4.78
CA LEU A 262 -1.60 10.00 -5.26
C LEU A 262 -1.93 8.97 -4.17
N GLU A 263 -1.48 9.21 -2.94
CA GLU A 263 -1.75 8.37 -1.77
C GLU A 263 -3.25 8.28 -1.43
N LEU A 264 -3.92 9.43 -1.38
CA LEU A 264 -5.36 9.49 -1.12
C LEU A 264 -6.19 8.79 -2.21
N GLN A 265 -5.70 8.79 -3.45
CA GLN A 265 -6.32 8.01 -4.51
C GLN A 265 -6.12 6.51 -4.28
N ALA A 266 -4.95 6.07 -3.82
CA ALA A 266 -4.70 4.66 -3.47
C ALA A 266 -5.60 4.22 -2.30
N ASP A 267 -5.82 5.08 -1.29
CA ASP A 267 -6.80 4.82 -0.23
C ASP A 267 -8.22 4.63 -0.76
N CYS A 268 -8.65 5.49 -1.68
CA CYS A 268 -9.97 5.36 -2.30
C CYS A 268 -10.09 4.07 -3.13
N LEU A 269 -9.06 3.69 -3.89
CA LEU A 269 -9.03 2.44 -4.65
C LEU A 269 -9.04 1.21 -3.73
N ALA A 270 -8.38 1.27 -2.58
CA ALA A 270 -8.49 0.26 -1.52
C ALA A 270 -9.93 0.17 -0.98
N GLY A 271 -10.61 1.31 -0.83
CA GLY A 271 -12.02 1.37 -0.48
C GLY A 271 -12.92 0.68 -1.52
N VAL A 272 -12.65 0.85 -2.81
CA VAL A 272 -13.36 0.16 -3.89
C VAL A 272 -13.23 -1.36 -3.77
N TRP A 273 -12.03 -1.86 -3.46
CA TRP A 273 -11.84 -3.28 -3.14
C TRP A 273 -12.65 -3.71 -1.91
N GLY A 274 -12.60 -2.94 -0.82
CA GLY A 274 -13.39 -3.21 0.40
C GLY A 274 -14.90 -3.28 0.15
N HIS A 275 -15.43 -2.40 -0.72
CA HIS A 275 -16.83 -2.47 -1.18
C HIS A 275 -17.14 -3.82 -1.83
N ASP A 276 -16.26 -4.30 -2.68
CA ASP A 276 -16.45 -5.59 -3.36
C ASP A 276 -16.41 -6.75 -2.37
N MET A 277 -15.53 -6.69 -1.36
CA MET A 277 -15.48 -7.67 -0.27
C MET A 277 -16.78 -7.69 0.53
N GLN A 278 -17.36 -6.52 0.85
CA GLN A 278 -18.65 -6.42 1.50
C GLN A 278 -19.77 -7.01 0.63
N ARG A 279 -19.77 -6.69 -0.66
CA ARG A 279 -20.76 -7.20 -1.61
C ARG A 279 -20.71 -8.72 -1.75
N GLN A 280 -19.54 -9.32 -1.64
CA GLN A 280 -19.33 -10.77 -1.67
C GLN A 280 -19.65 -11.45 -0.33
N GLY A 281 -19.94 -10.69 0.73
CA GLY A 281 -20.19 -11.23 2.07
C GLY A 281 -18.95 -11.80 2.75
N ILE A 282 -17.77 -11.27 2.42
CA ILE A 282 -16.48 -11.67 2.99
C ILE A 282 -16.20 -10.90 4.28
N LEU A 283 -16.68 -9.64 4.35
CA LEU A 283 -16.50 -8.80 5.53
C LEU A 283 -17.45 -9.18 6.66
N GLU A 284 -16.94 -9.13 7.87
CA GLU A 284 -17.69 -9.28 9.10
C GLU A 284 -17.97 -7.93 9.78
N LYS A 285 -18.73 -8.00 10.87
CA LYS A 285 -19.04 -6.80 11.65
C LYS A 285 -17.77 -6.30 12.35
N GLY A 286 -17.34 -5.10 12.02
CA GLY A 286 -16.13 -4.49 12.62
C GLY A 286 -15.03 -4.24 11.62
N ASP A 287 -14.92 -5.04 10.57
CA ASP A 287 -13.86 -4.96 9.55
C ASP A 287 -13.70 -3.57 8.94
N LEU A 288 -14.81 -2.94 8.54
CA LEU A 288 -14.79 -1.58 8.01
C LEU A 288 -14.20 -0.59 9.02
N GLN A 289 -14.61 -0.69 10.29
CA GLN A 289 -14.11 0.19 11.35
C GLN A 289 -12.63 -0.02 11.60
N GLU A 290 -12.16 -1.23 11.43
CA GLU A 290 -10.75 -1.59 11.55
C GLU A 290 -9.91 -0.93 10.45
N ALA A 291 -10.29 -1.07 9.19
CA ALA A 291 -9.62 -0.39 8.08
C ALA A 291 -9.62 1.14 8.26
N LEU A 292 -10.75 1.72 8.67
CA LEU A 292 -10.87 3.16 8.92
C LEU A 292 -9.97 3.63 10.07
N ARG A 293 -9.85 2.84 11.15
CA ARG A 293 -8.89 3.13 12.24
C ARG A 293 -7.46 3.06 11.73
N THR A 294 -7.13 2.07 10.91
CA THR A 294 -5.79 1.90 10.34
C THR A 294 -5.45 3.06 9.42
N ALA A 295 -6.33 3.43 8.49
CA ALA A 295 -6.16 4.60 7.61
C ALA A 295 -5.90 5.89 8.41
N THR A 296 -6.68 6.09 9.49
CA THR A 296 -6.51 7.24 10.40
C THR A 296 -5.18 7.19 11.15
N ALA A 297 -4.74 6.00 11.57
CA ALA A 297 -3.54 5.83 12.39
C ALA A 297 -2.24 6.12 11.64
N ILE A 298 -2.24 5.98 10.32
CA ILE A 298 -1.06 6.19 9.46
C ILE A 298 -1.09 7.53 8.71
N GLY A 299 -1.93 8.48 9.13
CA GLY A 299 -1.91 9.85 8.61
C GLY A 299 -0.67 10.62 9.09
N ASP A 300 -0.11 11.46 8.21
CA ASP A 300 1.11 12.24 8.48
C ASP A 300 0.96 13.16 9.70
N ASP A 301 -0.21 13.74 9.92
CA ASP A 301 -0.51 14.60 11.05
C ASP A 301 -0.40 13.88 12.40
N ARG A 302 -0.84 12.63 12.46
CA ARG A 302 -0.72 11.78 13.63
C ARG A 302 0.71 11.30 13.85
N LEU A 303 1.33 10.75 12.80
CA LEU A 303 2.70 10.23 12.87
C LEU A 303 3.70 11.33 13.26
N GLN A 304 3.57 12.55 12.71
CA GLN A 304 4.43 13.67 13.08
C GLN A 304 4.19 14.16 14.51
N ARG A 305 2.93 14.19 14.96
CA ARG A 305 2.61 14.58 16.36
C ARG A 305 3.21 13.60 17.36
N GLU A 306 3.12 12.29 17.07
CA GLU A 306 3.71 11.23 17.91
C GLU A 306 5.24 11.27 17.91
N ALA A 307 5.87 11.50 16.75
CA ALA A 307 7.33 11.49 16.62
C ALA A 307 8.02 12.77 17.03
N GLN A 308 7.39 13.96 16.82
CA GLN A 308 8.04 15.26 16.94
C GLN A 308 7.27 16.25 17.83
N GLY A 309 6.09 15.89 18.34
CA GLY A 309 5.21 16.74 19.13
C GLY A 309 4.56 17.90 18.36
N ARG A 310 4.82 18.03 17.07
CA ARG A 310 4.29 19.11 16.20
C ARG A 310 3.95 18.58 14.81
N VAL A 311 3.09 19.30 14.10
CA VAL A 311 2.64 18.98 12.76
C VAL A 311 3.15 20.03 11.76
N VAL A 312 3.69 19.60 10.63
CA VAL A 312 4.20 20.46 9.55
C VAL A 312 3.51 20.06 8.23
N PRO A 313 2.35 20.64 7.89
CA PRO A 313 1.53 20.23 6.75
C PRO A 313 2.24 20.28 5.40
N ASP A 314 3.16 21.22 5.20
CA ASP A 314 3.90 21.35 3.94
C ASP A 314 4.90 20.20 3.68
N SER A 315 5.19 19.38 4.70
CA SER A 315 6.04 18.19 4.58
C SER A 315 5.25 16.89 4.46
N PHE A 316 3.93 16.93 4.40
CA PHE A 316 3.11 15.74 4.23
C PHE A 316 3.35 15.11 2.86
N THR A 317 3.44 13.79 2.86
CA THR A 317 3.56 12.97 1.65
C THR A 317 2.43 11.97 1.49
N HIS A 318 1.74 11.62 2.60
CA HIS A 318 0.65 10.63 2.63
C HIS A 318 -0.72 11.24 2.93
N GLY A 319 -0.77 12.47 3.44
CA GLY A 319 -2.01 13.16 3.80
C GLY A 319 -2.39 13.02 5.27
N THR A 320 -3.42 13.77 5.67
CA THR A 320 -3.93 13.76 7.05
C THR A 320 -4.77 12.51 7.33
N SER A 321 -4.90 12.17 8.61
CA SER A 321 -5.81 11.12 9.09
C SER A 321 -7.24 11.30 8.57
N GLU A 322 -7.76 12.55 8.56
CA GLU A 322 -9.09 12.87 8.05
C GLU A 322 -9.21 12.65 6.55
N GLN A 323 -8.21 13.05 5.78
CA GLN A 323 -8.18 12.87 4.32
C GLN A 323 -8.16 11.39 3.95
N ARG A 324 -7.30 10.59 4.59
CA ARG A 324 -7.18 9.14 4.36
C ARG A 324 -8.49 8.40 4.69
N TYR A 325 -9.09 8.72 5.86
CA TYR A 325 -10.42 8.22 6.24
C TYR A 325 -11.47 8.55 5.17
N TYR A 326 -11.56 9.82 4.76
CA TYR A 326 -12.55 10.29 3.80
C TYR A 326 -12.44 9.55 2.47
N TRP A 327 -11.24 9.42 1.93
CA TRP A 327 -11.04 8.82 0.62
C TRP A 327 -11.24 7.30 0.63
N PHE A 328 -10.75 6.59 1.64
CA PHE A 328 -11.06 5.17 1.78
C PHE A 328 -12.58 4.96 1.89
N LYS A 329 -13.26 5.72 2.74
CA LYS A 329 -14.71 5.64 2.89
C LYS A 329 -15.45 5.98 1.61
N THR A 330 -15.01 6.95 0.81
CA THR A 330 -15.59 7.29 -0.49
C THR A 330 -15.54 6.08 -1.45
N GLY A 331 -14.40 5.43 -1.55
CA GLY A 331 -14.26 4.21 -2.35
C GLY A 331 -15.15 3.08 -1.85
N PHE A 332 -15.17 2.88 -0.52
CA PHE A 332 -15.96 1.84 0.11
C PHE A 332 -17.47 2.05 -0.07
N ASP A 333 -17.98 3.24 0.14
CA ASP A 333 -19.41 3.52 0.02
C ASP A 333 -19.92 3.42 -1.43
N THR A 334 -19.07 3.77 -2.39
CA THR A 334 -19.49 3.86 -3.80
C THR A 334 -19.14 2.63 -4.64
N GLY A 335 -18.06 1.93 -4.32
CA GLY A 335 -17.51 0.86 -5.15
C GLY A 335 -17.13 1.32 -6.57
N ASN A 336 -17.07 2.63 -6.82
CA ASN A 336 -16.83 3.21 -8.14
C ASN A 336 -15.47 3.92 -8.21
N PRO A 337 -14.49 3.40 -8.96
CA PRO A 337 -13.17 4.01 -9.07
C PRO A 337 -13.19 5.42 -9.72
N GLU A 338 -14.23 5.80 -10.45
CA GLU A 338 -14.37 7.16 -10.99
C GLU A 338 -14.52 8.22 -9.88
N MET A 339 -15.04 7.81 -8.71
CA MET A 339 -15.16 8.67 -7.53
C MET A 339 -13.80 8.95 -6.87
N CYS A 340 -12.75 8.20 -7.22
CA CYS A 340 -11.40 8.32 -6.67
C CYS A 340 -10.53 9.39 -7.35
N ASN A 341 -11.13 10.42 -7.97
CA ASN A 341 -10.36 11.48 -8.62
C ASN A 341 -9.91 12.56 -7.61
N THR A 342 -8.82 12.29 -6.90
CA THR A 342 -8.20 13.21 -5.93
C THR A 342 -7.51 14.41 -6.57
N PHE A 343 -7.28 14.40 -7.88
CA PHE A 343 -6.63 15.47 -8.63
C PHE A 343 -7.60 16.56 -9.10
N LYS A 344 -8.91 16.36 -8.95
CA LYS A 344 -9.93 17.37 -9.23
C LYS A 344 -9.83 18.50 -8.20
N ASP A 345 -9.90 19.74 -8.66
CA ASP A 345 -9.89 20.90 -7.77
C ASP A 345 -11.08 20.86 -6.80
N GLY A 346 -10.80 21.11 -5.51
CA GLY A 346 -11.81 21.07 -4.45
C GLY A 346 -12.29 19.65 -4.08
N ALA A 347 -11.61 18.59 -4.52
CA ALA A 347 -11.97 17.23 -4.17
C ALA A 347 -11.54 16.89 -2.73
N GLY A 348 -12.50 16.49 -1.89
CA GLY A 348 -12.28 16.02 -0.52
C GLY A 348 -11.89 17.14 0.49
N PRO A 349 -11.58 16.73 1.74
CA PRO A 349 -11.09 17.65 2.78
C PRO A 349 -9.76 18.30 2.39
N GLN A 350 -9.58 19.58 2.79
CA GLN A 350 -8.37 20.35 2.48
C GLN A 350 -7.36 20.28 3.63
#